data_bfe9da67dd19c57dc14251d4c13a75e5
#
_entry.id   bfe9da67dd19c57dc14251d4c13a75e5
#
_cell.length_a   1.000
_cell.length_b   1.000
_cell.length_c   1.000
_cell.angle_alpha   90.00
_cell.angle_beta   90.00
_cell.angle_gamma   90.00
#
_symmetry.space_group_name_H-M   'P 1'
#
loop_
_entity.id
_entity.type
_entity.pdbx_description
1 polymer ?
#
loop_
_entity_poly.entity_id
_entity_poly.type
_entity_poly.pdbx_seq_one_letter_code
_entity_poly.pdbx_strand_id
1 'polypeptide(L)'
;MRSNTAAQISTIAAKPILKWAGGKTQMLGELLPKVPSSYGRYIEPFFGGGALFFALQPENTVIADSNPELINMYRQVADHVDNVISYLEKYQNTSEMFYSVRSLDWETLPKAEAAARTIYLNRTCYNGLYRVNKKGQFNVPYGKYKNPKICDTEALHAASQALRKADIVCGDYFLVLEHYAQPGDFIFLDPPYLPISEYSDFKRYTKEQFYEEDHVELAKQVMRLHEKGCHVILTNSNHPLVHELYAPFKIDVIQTKRHISCNGSTRKGEDVIVTVPPKQHFLIKLAPKPLPEQVSAYPPTRFMGSKSKLLSEIWSVASQFQAETVVDLFSGSGIVGYMFKAQGKTVISNDYMSMSATFTKAMVENNNVTLPLNEAKSLLVTHKESDHFVASTFKDLYYTDDENDLIDTLRTNIAGIHDQYKRAIAMTALIRACTKKRPRGIFTYTGNRYNDGRKDLQKALSQQFLEAVDAVNKAVFDNGKPNKSRNGDAMDLRIEQADLVYIDPPYYSPLSDNEYVRRYHFVEGLARDWKGVEIQEHTQTKKFKSYPTPFSTRKGAADAFDRLFKKFANSVLIVSYSSNSLPTQDEMVAIMAKYKKHVEVVPVDYKYSFGNQSDAKTHRNSVQEYLFVGY
;
A
#
# COMPACT_ATOMS: atom_id res chain seq x y z
N MET A 1 18.72 -35.58 -38.77
CA MET A 1 19.53 -35.56 -37.56
C MET A 1 20.42 -34.32 -37.61
N ARG A 2 20.05 -33.26 -36.90
CA ARG A 2 20.92 -32.12 -36.59
C ARG A 2 20.79 -31.90 -35.10
N SER A 3 21.86 -32.24 -34.38
CA SER A 3 21.99 -32.07 -32.94
C SER A 3 22.17 -30.60 -32.63
N ASN A 4 21.19 -29.99 -31.98
CA ASN A 4 21.34 -28.69 -31.29
C ASN A 4 22.03 -28.94 -29.96
N THR A 5 23.32 -28.71 -29.92
CA THR A 5 24.08 -28.56 -28.68
C THR A 5 23.78 -27.14 -28.11
N ALA A 6 22.83 -27.05 -27.20
CA ALA A 6 22.69 -25.88 -26.36
C ALA A 6 23.91 -25.80 -25.43
N ALA A 7 24.77 -24.83 -25.68
CA ALA A 7 25.88 -24.51 -24.77
C ALA A 7 25.28 -24.16 -23.39
N GLN A 8 25.59 -24.97 -22.38
CA GLN A 8 25.39 -24.63 -20.97
C GLN A 8 26.28 -23.42 -20.67
N ILE A 9 25.70 -22.22 -20.63
CA ILE A 9 26.35 -21.03 -20.06
C ILE A 9 26.41 -21.29 -18.56
N SER A 10 27.57 -21.68 -18.04
CA SER A 10 27.84 -21.69 -16.62
C SER A 10 27.80 -20.23 -16.15
N THR A 11 26.77 -19.83 -15.43
CA THR A 11 26.65 -18.50 -14.87
C THR A 11 27.68 -18.33 -13.76
N ILE A 12 28.82 -17.71 -14.08
CA ILE A 12 29.80 -17.28 -13.06
C ILE A 12 29.11 -16.23 -12.20
N ALA A 13 29.11 -16.45 -10.88
CA ALA A 13 28.53 -15.49 -9.94
C ALA A 13 29.27 -14.14 -10.03
N ALA A 14 28.53 -13.05 -10.13
CA ALA A 14 29.10 -11.71 -10.14
C ALA A 14 29.85 -11.43 -8.82
N LYS A 15 30.97 -10.72 -8.91
CA LYS A 15 31.82 -10.35 -7.75
C LYS A 15 32.41 -8.96 -7.95
N PRO A 16 32.91 -8.32 -6.86
CA PRO A 16 33.53 -7.01 -6.95
C PRO A 16 34.62 -6.95 -8.02
N ILE A 17 34.57 -5.90 -8.85
CA ILE A 17 35.53 -5.67 -9.95
C ILE A 17 36.84 -5.18 -9.39
N LEU A 18 36.79 -4.29 -8.39
CA LEU A 18 37.93 -3.63 -7.78
C LEU A 18 38.30 -4.26 -6.43
N LYS A 19 39.57 -4.20 -6.09
CA LYS A 19 40.01 -4.27 -4.70
C LYS A 19 39.76 -2.92 -4.07
N TRP A 20 38.87 -2.85 -3.09
CA TRP A 20 38.55 -1.59 -2.43
C TRP A 20 38.94 -1.66 -0.96
N ALA A 21 39.60 -0.61 -0.46
CA ALA A 21 39.97 -0.56 0.95
C ALA A 21 38.70 -0.46 1.80
N GLY A 22 38.60 -1.30 2.82
CA GLY A 22 37.34 -1.44 3.58
C GLY A 22 36.28 -2.35 2.94
N GLY A 23 36.61 -2.98 1.78
CA GLY A 23 35.64 -3.88 1.10
C GLY A 23 35.13 -4.99 2.00
N LYS A 24 33.78 -5.19 2.02
CA LYS A 24 33.06 -6.02 2.97
C LYS A 24 33.00 -7.51 2.64
N THR A 25 33.81 -7.98 1.67
CA THR A 25 33.81 -9.41 1.26
C THR A 25 34.04 -10.37 2.44
N GLN A 26 34.89 -9.98 3.41
CA GLN A 26 35.17 -10.79 4.60
C GLN A 26 34.01 -10.74 5.63
N MET A 27 33.16 -9.73 5.57
CA MET A 27 32.03 -9.52 6.48
C MET A 27 30.71 -10.09 5.93
N LEU A 28 30.69 -10.61 4.71
CA LEU A 28 29.44 -11.10 4.09
C LEU A 28 28.76 -12.19 4.94
N GLY A 29 29.52 -13.05 5.61
CA GLY A 29 28.98 -14.07 6.51
C GLY A 29 28.18 -13.49 7.68
N GLU A 30 28.55 -12.30 8.16
CA GLU A 30 27.87 -11.58 9.25
C GLU A 30 26.77 -10.63 8.74
N LEU A 31 26.91 -10.12 7.51
CA LEU A 31 25.96 -9.18 6.91
C LEU A 31 24.73 -9.87 6.33
N LEU A 32 24.93 -10.94 5.55
CA LEU A 32 23.84 -11.62 4.84
C LEU A 32 22.70 -12.10 5.76
N PRO A 33 22.98 -12.67 6.97
CA PRO A 33 21.91 -13.06 7.89
C PRO A 33 21.08 -11.90 8.45
N LYS A 34 21.56 -10.65 8.32
CA LYS A 34 20.89 -9.43 8.82
C LYS A 34 20.06 -8.73 7.75
N VAL A 35 20.23 -9.12 6.48
CA VAL A 35 19.43 -8.60 5.38
C VAL A 35 17.96 -8.98 5.58
N PRO A 36 17.00 -8.05 5.46
CA PRO A 36 15.59 -8.37 5.61
C PRO A 36 15.15 -9.38 4.53
N SER A 37 14.24 -10.28 4.88
CA SER A 37 13.74 -11.32 3.97
C SER A 37 12.92 -10.77 2.81
N SER A 38 12.40 -9.56 2.95
CA SER A 38 11.68 -8.81 1.91
C SER A 38 11.93 -7.32 2.08
N TYR A 39 12.06 -6.61 0.97
CA TYR A 39 12.21 -5.15 0.93
C TYR A 39 11.76 -4.62 -0.43
N GLY A 40 11.45 -3.32 -0.48
CA GLY A 40 11.01 -2.65 -1.71
C GLY A 40 12.16 -2.43 -2.68
N ARG A 41 13.16 -1.68 -2.25
CA ARG A 41 14.36 -1.30 -3.01
C ARG A 41 15.60 -1.54 -2.17
N TYR A 42 16.73 -1.88 -2.84
CA TYR A 42 18.06 -1.88 -2.25
C TYR A 42 18.75 -0.55 -2.56
N ILE A 43 19.31 0.12 -1.55
CA ILE A 43 20.03 1.39 -1.73
C ILE A 43 21.41 1.29 -1.04
N GLU A 44 22.50 1.53 -1.79
CA GLU A 44 23.88 1.54 -1.29
C GLU A 44 24.59 2.84 -1.72
N PRO A 45 24.52 3.93 -0.91
CA PRO A 45 25.01 5.25 -1.30
C PRO A 45 26.50 5.47 -1.01
N PHE A 46 27.18 4.52 -0.40
CA PHE A 46 28.63 4.44 -0.24
C PHE A 46 29.14 3.18 -0.95
N PHE A 47 28.98 3.12 -2.28
CA PHE A 47 29.09 1.88 -3.03
C PHE A 47 30.51 1.28 -3.02
N GLY A 48 31.56 2.11 -3.15
CA GLY A 48 32.93 1.65 -3.12
C GLY A 48 33.18 0.43 -4.01
N GLY A 49 33.45 -0.74 -3.39
CA GLY A 49 33.65 -2.01 -4.09
C GLY A 49 32.36 -2.84 -4.31
N GLY A 50 31.22 -2.47 -3.73
CA GLY A 50 29.92 -3.10 -3.95
C GLY A 50 29.82 -4.56 -3.45
N ALA A 51 30.53 -4.94 -2.39
CA ALA A 51 30.61 -6.34 -1.98
C ALA A 51 29.24 -6.94 -1.63
N LEU A 52 28.38 -6.19 -0.93
CA LEU A 52 27.05 -6.67 -0.57
C LEU A 52 26.11 -6.72 -1.78
N PHE A 53 26.12 -5.69 -2.63
CA PHE A 53 25.37 -5.66 -3.88
C PHE A 53 25.69 -6.88 -4.77
N PHE A 54 26.97 -7.16 -5.02
CA PHE A 54 27.35 -8.30 -5.86
C PHE A 54 27.01 -9.66 -5.23
N ALA A 55 26.93 -9.75 -3.91
CA ALA A 55 26.51 -10.96 -3.23
C ALA A 55 24.99 -11.18 -3.29
N LEU A 56 24.20 -10.10 -3.19
CA LEU A 56 22.73 -10.13 -3.19
C LEU A 56 22.13 -10.12 -4.61
N GLN A 57 22.72 -9.34 -5.52
CA GLN A 57 22.21 -9.05 -6.87
C GLN A 57 20.72 -8.68 -6.90
N PRO A 58 20.31 -7.68 -6.12
CA PRO A 58 18.92 -7.30 -5.98
C PRO A 58 18.37 -6.69 -7.28
N GLU A 59 17.09 -6.89 -7.57
CA GLU A 59 16.51 -6.46 -8.85
C GLU A 59 16.13 -4.97 -8.89
N ASN A 60 15.62 -4.43 -7.79
CA ASN A 60 15.26 -3.01 -7.68
C ASN A 60 16.32 -2.30 -6.86
N THR A 61 17.26 -1.62 -7.51
CA THR A 61 18.48 -1.18 -6.85
C THR A 61 18.90 0.22 -7.25
N VAL A 62 19.37 1.00 -6.26
CA VAL A 62 20.12 2.24 -6.45
C VAL A 62 21.48 2.07 -5.80
N ILE A 63 22.56 2.22 -6.58
CA ILE A 63 23.93 2.28 -6.08
C ILE A 63 24.51 3.67 -6.35
N ALA A 64 25.19 4.22 -5.38
CA ALA A 64 25.77 5.55 -5.53
C ALA A 64 27.12 5.68 -4.83
N ASP A 65 27.92 6.61 -5.31
CA ASP A 65 29.17 7.04 -4.70
C ASP A 65 29.44 8.50 -5.06
N SER A 66 30.12 9.23 -4.20
CA SER A 66 30.53 10.61 -4.45
C SER A 66 31.75 10.71 -5.39
N ASN A 67 32.45 9.60 -5.68
CA ASN A 67 33.61 9.54 -6.56
C ASN A 67 33.18 9.40 -8.03
N PRO A 68 33.33 10.45 -8.87
CA PRO A 68 32.86 10.42 -10.26
C PRO A 68 33.68 9.47 -11.14
N GLU A 69 35.00 9.28 -10.87
CA GLU A 69 35.82 8.31 -11.61
C GLU A 69 35.33 6.88 -11.36
N LEU A 70 35.02 6.54 -10.11
CA LEU A 70 34.44 5.25 -9.73
C LEU A 70 33.08 4.99 -10.39
N ILE A 71 32.20 5.97 -10.35
CA ILE A 71 30.89 5.88 -10.97
C ILE A 71 30.96 5.76 -12.49
N ASN A 72 31.88 6.51 -13.14
CA ASN A 72 32.13 6.33 -14.57
C ASN A 72 32.54 4.88 -14.86
N MET A 73 33.45 4.31 -14.08
CA MET A 73 33.88 2.92 -14.26
C MET A 73 32.70 1.94 -14.18
N TYR A 74 31.84 2.06 -13.18
CA TYR A 74 30.69 1.17 -13.05
C TYR A 74 29.66 1.34 -14.18
N ARG A 75 29.35 2.56 -14.61
CA ARG A 75 28.49 2.83 -15.75
C ARG A 75 29.03 2.25 -17.05
N GLN A 76 30.34 2.40 -17.30
CA GLN A 76 30.97 1.86 -18.51
C GLN A 76 31.02 0.33 -18.50
N VAL A 77 31.24 -0.30 -17.34
CA VAL A 77 31.12 -1.76 -17.22
C VAL A 77 29.67 -2.22 -17.36
N ALA A 78 28.68 -1.48 -16.86
CA ALA A 78 27.29 -1.80 -17.05
C ALA A 78 26.91 -1.79 -18.55
N ASP A 79 27.20 -0.69 -19.24
CA ASP A 79 26.62 -0.41 -20.56
C ASP A 79 27.52 -0.77 -21.74
N HIS A 80 28.86 -0.73 -21.54
CA HIS A 80 29.87 -0.81 -22.60
C HIS A 80 31.04 -1.73 -22.23
N VAL A 81 30.78 -2.87 -21.59
CA VAL A 81 31.78 -3.78 -21.04
C VAL A 81 32.84 -4.22 -22.07
N ASP A 82 32.44 -4.51 -23.31
CA ASP A 82 33.33 -4.97 -24.37
C ASP A 82 34.34 -3.87 -24.77
N ASN A 83 33.89 -2.60 -24.77
CA ASN A 83 34.81 -1.46 -25.01
C ASN A 83 35.82 -1.34 -23.86
N VAL A 84 35.41 -1.51 -22.61
CA VAL A 84 36.32 -1.50 -21.45
C VAL A 84 37.34 -2.64 -21.55
N ILE A 85 36.91 -3.85 -21.92
CA ILE A 85 37.74 -5.01 -22.11
C ILE A 85 38.81 -4.73 -23.21
N SER A 86 38.38 -4.17 -24.35
CA SER A 86 39.29 -3.86 -25.48
C SER A 86 40.42 -2.87 -25.11
N TYR A 87 40.16 -1.96 -24.17
CA TYR A 87 41.20 -1.08 -23.63
C TYR A 87 42.07 -1.81 -22.60
N LEU A 88 41.52 -2.64 -21.72
CA LEU A 88 42.27 -3.41 -20.72
C LEU A 88 43.27 -4.36 -21.34
N GLU A 89 42.92 -4.99 -22.46
CA GLU A 89 43.77 -5.93 -23.19
C GLU A 89 45.06 -5.27 -23.76
N LYS A 90 45.07 -3.95 -23.94
CA LYS A 90 46.20 -3.18 -24.40
C LYS A 90 47.22 -2.91 -23.29
N TYR A 91 46.82 -3.01 -22.01
CA TYR A 91 47.68 -2.66 -20.90
C TYR A 91 48.53 -3.84 -20.43
N GLN A 92 49.81 -3.54 -20.21
CA GLN A 92 50.81 -4.51 -19.75
C GLN A 92 51.22 -4.21 -18.30
N ASN A 93 51.57 -5.26 -17.55
CA ASN A 93 52.02 -5.12 -16.17
C ASN A 93 53.51 -4.73 -16.10
N THR A 94 53.83 -3.54 -16.56
CA THR A 94 55.19 -2.95 -16.47
C THR A 94 55.16 -1.64 -15.70
N SER A 95 56.30 -1.26 -15.11
CA SER A 95 56.44 0.01 -14.39
C SER A 95 56.19 1.21 -15.30
N GLU A 96 56.73 1.15 -16.51
CA GLU A 96 56.62 2.21 -17.52
C GLU A 96 55.17 2.44 -17.92
N MET A 97 54.44 1.37 -18.27
CA MET A 97 53.03 1.44 -18.62
C MET A 97 52.19 1.94 -17.44
N PHE A 98 52.46 1.46 -16.21
CA PHE A 98 51.75 1.89 -15.03
C PHE A 98 51.83 3.40 -14.80
N TYR A 99 53.04 3.96 -14.83
CA TYR A 99 53.22 5.39 -14.59
C TYR A 99 52.72 6.25 -15.77
N SER A 100 52.80 5.75 -16.99
CA SER A 100 52.20 6.39 -18.17
C SER A 100 50.68 6.48 -18.02
N VAL A 101 49.99 5.35 -17.75
CA VAL A 101 48.53 5.30 -17.56
C VAL A 101 48.10 6.11 -16.33
N ARG A 102 48.91 6.09 -15.24
CA ARG A 102 48.60 6.89 -14.04
C ARG A 102 48.63 8.39 -14.30
N SER A 103 49.53 8.86 -15.21
CA SER A 103 49.66 10.28 -15.53
C SER A 103 48.51 10.83 -16.38
N LEU A 104 47.71 9.97 -17.02
CA LEU A 104 46.56 10.40 -17.82
C LEU A 104 45.49 11.02 -16.94
N ASP A 105 44.89 12.10 -17.41
CA ASP A 105 43.75 12.70 -16.79
C ASP A 105 42.48 11.98 -17.25
N TRP A 106 41.79 11.29 -16.33
CA TRP A 106 40.62 10.48 -16.63
C TRP A 106 39.45 11.30 -17.18
N GLU A 107 39.35 12.58 -16.85
CA GLU A 107 38.29 13.47 -17.33
C GLU A 107 38.41 13.78 -18.83
N THR A 108 39.64 13.72 -19.35
CA THR A 108 39.93 14.00 -20.77
C THR A 108 39.89 12.77 -21.67
N LEU A 109 39.88 11.57 -21.09
CA LEU A 109 39.84 10.31 -21.83
C LEU A 109 38.42 9.96 -22.32
N PRO A 110 38.30 9.14 -23.41
CA PRO A 110 37.06 8.44 -23.70
C PRO A 110 36.57 7.67 -22.47
N LYS A 111 35.27 7.73 -22.17
CA LYS A 111 34.73 7.19 -20.92
C LYS A 111 35.07 5.72 -20.66
N ALA A 112 35.06 4.88 -21.70
CA ALA A 112 35.44 3.47 -21.59
C ALA A 112 36.95 3.28 -21.33
N GLU A 113 37.83 4.13 -21.90
CA GLU A 113 39.25 4.14 -21.62
C GLU A 113 39.54 4.59 -20.18
N ALA A 114 38.86 5.63 -19.71
CA ALA A 114 38.92 6.07 -18.32
C ALA A 114 38.52 4.96 -17.35
N ALA A 115 37.47 4.20 -17.66
CA ALA A 115 37.05 3.03 -16.88
C ALA A 115 38.11 1.92 -16.87
N ALA A 116 38.68 1.60 -18.01
CA ALA A 116 39.77 0.63 -18.13
C ALA A 116 41.03 1.08 -17.36
N ARG A 117 41.37 2.39 -17.42
CA ARG A 117 42.43 2.99 -16.62
C ARG A 117 42.24 2.75 -15.12
N THR A 118 41.02 3.01 -14.61
CA THR A 118 40.71 2.85 -13.19
C THR A 118 40.86 1.38 -12.76
N ILE A 119 40.37 0.43 -13.54
CA ILE A 119 40.49 -1.02 -13.28
C ILE A 119 41.97 -1.44 -13.32
N TYR A 120 42.70 -1.02 -14.34
CA TYR A 120 44.12 -1.34 -14.52
C TYR A 120 44.96 -0.83 -13.35
N LEU A 121 44.84 0.44 -12.99
CA LEU A 121 45.57 1.03 -11.87
C LEU A 121 45.24 0.32 -10.55
N ASN A 122 43.98 0.01 -10.28
CA ASN A 122 43.62 -0.73 -9.08
C ASN A 122 44.21 -2.15 -9.03
N ARG A 123 44.26 -2.85 -10.17
CA ARG A 123 44.79 -4.23 -10.25
C ARG A 123 46.31 -4.29 -10.16
N THR A 124 47.02 -3.22 -10.54
CA THR A 124 48.50 -3.20 -10.65
C THR A 124 49.17 -2.31 -9.62
N CYS A 125 48.46 -1.46 -8.89
CA CYS A 125 49.02 -0.61 -7.83
C CYS A 125 49.31 -1.39 -6.54
N TYR A 126 50.06 -0.77 -5.65
CA TYR A 126 50.42 -1.33 -4.34
C TYR A 126 49.13 -1.62 -3.50
N ASN A 127 48.96 -2.88 -3.11
CA ASN A 127 47.85 -3.42 -2.33
C ASN A 127 46.45 -3.18 -2.90
N GLY A 128 46.31 -2.79 -4.17
CA GLY A 128 45.02 -2.48 -4.78
C GLY A 128 44.32 -1.29 -4.12
N LEU A 129 45.10 -0.35 -3.58
CA LEU A 129 44.56 0.84 -2.92
C LEU A 129 44.03 1.84 -3.95
N TYR A 130 42.95 2.53 -3.62
CA TYR A 130 42.55 3.74 -4.32
C TYR A 130 42.79 4.93 -3.40
N ARG A 131 43.63 5.86 -3.85
CA ARG A 131 43.96 7.08 -3.11
C ARG A 131 44.29 8.20 -4.09
N VAL A 132 43.82 9.40 -3.79
CA VAL A 132 44.11 10.61 -4.56
C VAL A 132 44.87 11.63 -3.74
N ASN A 133 45.61 12.50 -4.41
CA ASN A 133 46.27 13.66 -3.80
C ASN A 133 45.24 14.82 -3.62
N LYS A 134 45.67 15.95 -3.06
CA LYS A 134 44.83 17.16 -2.87
C LYS A 134 44.21 17.71 -4.18
N LYS A 135 44.82 17.37 -5.34
CA LYS A 135 44.31 17.76 -6.66
C LYS A 135 43.31 16.73 -7.26
N GLY A 136 43.00 15.66 -6.53
CA GLY A 136 42.12 14.59 -7.01
C GLY A 136 42.78 13.58 -7.93
N GLN A 137 44.10 13.59 -8.07
CA GLN A 137 44.86 12.69 -8.96
C GLN A 137 45.26 11.42 -8.22
N PHE A 138 45.14 10.26 -8.87
CA PHE A 138 45.54 8.96 -8.34
C PHE A 138 47.04 8.96 -8.00
N ASN A 139 47.42 8.58 -6.78
CA ASN A 139 48.80 8.72 -6.29
C ASN A 139 49.41 7.47 -5.65
N VAL A 140 48.76 6.30 -5.82
CA VAL A 140 49.32 5.03 -5.32
C VAL A 140 50.50 4.57 -6.21
N PRO A 141 51.59 4.03 -5.65
CA PRO A 141 52.72 3.52 -6.43
C PRO A 141 52.42 2.17 -7.08
N TYR A 142 53.26 1.78 -8.05
CA TYR A 142 53.21 0.46 -8.70
C TYR A 142 53.43 -0.69 -7.70
N GLY A 143 52.61 -1.75 -7.80
CA GLY A 143 52.56 -2.84 -6.83
C GLY A 143 53.52 -3.98 -7.05
N LYS A 144 54.23 -4.03 -8.19
CA LYS A 144 55.25 -5.04 -8.56
C LYS A 144 54.73 -6.49 -8.47
N TYR A 145 53.46 -6.73 -8.77
CA TYR A 145 52.91 -8.09 -8.82
C TYR A 145 53.48 -8.88 -10.00
N LYS A 146 53.73 -10.20 -9.82
CA LYS A 146 54.26 -11.04 -10.90
C LYS A 146 53.29 -11.24 -12.04
N ASN A 147 52.04 -11.64 -11.74
CA ASN A 147 50.98 -11.91 -12.72
C ASN A 147 49.60 -11.43 -12.20
N PRO A 148 49.36 -10.12 -12.15
CA PRO A 148 48.03 -9.63 -11.78
C PRO A 148 47.03 -9.92 -12.90
N LYS A 149 45.84 -10.38 -12.56
CA LYS A 149 44.73 -10.55 -13.53
C LYS A 149 44.18 -9.15 -13.87
N ILE A 150 44.76 -8.49 -14.87
CA ILE A 150 44.40 -7.12 -15.29
C ILE A 150 42.98 -7.15 -15.91
N CYS A 151 42.79 -8.03 -16.89
CA CYS A 151 41.48 -8.24 -17.55
C CYS A 151 40.92 -9.60 -17.14
N ASP A 152 39.76 -9.60 -16.46
CA ASP A 152 38.97 -10.78 -16.13
C ASP A 152 37.65 -10.68 -16.90
N THR A 153 37.69 -11.05 -18.19
CA THR A 153 36.58 -10.89 -19.13
C THR A 153 35.27 -11.50 -18.61
N GLU A 154 35.36 -12.73 -18.09
CA GLU A 154 34.16 -13.44 -17.56
C GLU A 154 33.59 -12.71 -16.34
N ALA A 155 34.46 -12.27 -15.41
CA ALA A 155 33.99 -11.54 -14.23
C ALA A 155 33.45 -10.15 -14.59
N LEU A 156 33.99 -9.49 -15.61
CA LEU A 156 33.49 -8.19 -16.10
C LEU A 156 32.12 -8.34 -16.75
N HIS A 157 31.88 -9.37 -17.55
CA HIS A 157 30.58 -9.64 -18.11
C HIS A 157 29.54 -10.00 -17.03
N ALA A 158 29.89 -10.84 -16.05
CA ALA A 158 29.00 -11.17 -14.93
C ALA A 158 28.65 -9.92 -14.11
N ALA A 159 29.63 -9.05 -13.85
CA ALA A 159 29.40 -7.79 -13.17
C ALA A 159 28.52 -6.82 -14.00
N SER A 160 28.74 -6.74 -15.33
CA SER A 160 27.90 -5.97 -16.24
C SER A 160 26.43 -6.38 -16.15
N GLN A 161 26.14 -7.69 -16.16
CA GLN A 161 24.77 -8.20 -16.05
C GLN A 161 24.08 -7.79 -14.73
N ALA A 162 24.82 -7.81 -13.61
CA ALA A 162 24.30 -7.36 -12.32
C ALA A 162 24.07 -5.83 -12.29
N LEU A 163 25.06 -5.05 -12.78
CA LEU A 163 25.04 -3.59 -12.76
C LEU A 163 23.94 -2.98 -13.66
N ARG A 164 23.57 -3.64 -14.76
CA ARG A 164 22.48 -3.20 -15.65
C ARG A 164 21.09 -3.15 -14.98
N LYS A 165 20.94 -3.84 -13.86
CA LYS A 165 19.69 -3.85 -13.07
C LYS A 165 19.64 -2.71 -12.06
N ALA A 166 20.69 -1.90 -11.94
CA ALA A 166 20.82 -0.87 -10.94
C ALA A 166 20.82 0.53 -11.55
N ASP A 167 20.17 1.47 -10.86
CA ASP A 167 20.35 2.90 -11.09
C ASP A 167 21.70 3.31 -10.49
N ILE A 168 22.67 3.69 -11.36
CA ILE A 168 24.04 4.05 -10.96
C ILE A 168 24.15 5.58 -10.87
N VAL A 169 24.25 6.12 -9.66
CA VAL A 169 24.17 7.55 -9.37
C VAL A 169 25.53 8.08 -8.89
N CYS A 170 25.98 9.21 -9.44
CA CYS A 170 27.09 9.97 -8.88
C CYS A 170 26.51 11.09 -7.99
N GLY A 171 26.75 11.03 -6.69
CA GLY A 171 26.19 12.02 -5.78
C GLY A 171 26.56 11.78 -4.32
N ASP A 172 26.26 12.80 -3.52
CA ASP A 172 26.37 12.74 -2.08
C ASP A 172 25.29 11.81 -1.49
N TYR A 173 25.66 11.03 -0.46
CA TYR A 173 24.77 10.05 0.18
C TYR A 173 23.47 10.69 0.70
N PHE A 174 23.56 11.92 1.23
CA PHE A 174 22.40 12.62 1.78
C PHE A 174 21.36 12.87 0.70
N LEU A 175 21.78 13.42 -0.45
CA LEU A 175 20.87 13.71 -1.57
C LEU A 175 20.30 12.42 -2.18
N VAL A 176 21.11 11.37 -2.26
CA VAL A 176 20.65 10.06 -2.73
C VAL A 176 19.57 9.48 -1.81
N LEU A 177 19.78 9.51 -0.49
CA LEU A 177 18.81 9.02 0.48
C LEU A 177 17.52 9.85 0.51
N GLU A 178 17.63 11.18 0.43
CA GLU A 178 16.48 12.08 0.37
C GLU A 178 15.62 11.81 -0.89
N HIS A 179 16.27 11.56 -2.02
CA HIS A 179 15.57 11.39 -3.31
C HIS A 179 14.96 10.00 -3.49
N TYR A 180 15.67 8.95 -3.10
CA TYR A 180 15.31 7.57 -3.47
C TYR A 180 14.67 6.78 -2.33
N ALA A 181 15.06 6.99 -1.07
CA ALA A 181 14.58 6.15 0.02
C ALA A 181 13.07 6.27 0.25
N GLN A 182 12.39 5.14 0.34
CA GLN A 182 10.94 5.02 0.61
C GLN A 182 10.68 4.04 1.77
N PRO A 183 9.51 4.10 2.44
CA PRO A 183 9.15 3.11 3.44
C PRO A 183 9.26 1.68 2.91
N GLY A 184 9.86 0.79 3.71
CA GLY A 184 10.07 -0.61 3.32
C GLY A 184 11.35 -0.88 2.53
N ASP A 185 12.14 0.15 2.16
CA ASP A 185 13.43 -0.04 1.49
C ASP A 185 14.50 -0.59 2.44
N PHE A 186 15.47 -1.31 1.88
CA PHE A 186 16.66 -1.77 2.56
C PHE A 186 17.88 -0.93 2.13
N ILE A 187 18.52 -0.30 3.10
CA ILE A 187 19.62 0.62 2.90
C ILE A 187 20.88 0.06 3.57
N PHE A 188 21.96 -0.06 2.81
CA PHE A 188 23.26 -0.45 3.33
C PHE A 188 24.20 0.75 3.32
N LEU A 189 24.75 1.10 4.49
CA LEU A 189 25.63 2.24 4.69
C LEU A 189 27.02 1.75 5.13
N ASP A 190 28.01 2.02 4.30
CA ASP A 190 29.41 1.72 4.56
C ASP A 190 30.27 3.00 4.43
N PRO A 191 30.08 3.98 5.34
CA PRO A 191 30.80 5.25 5.27
C PRO A 191 32.29 5.05 5.55
N PRO A 192 33.14 6.03 5.25
CA PRO A 192 34.51 6.05 5.77
C PRO A 192 34.50 5.92 7.30
N TYR A 193 35.31 4.99 7.84
CA TYR A 193 35.28 4.66 9.26
C TYR A 193 35.95 5.73 10.14
N LEU A 194 35.40 5.89 11.34
CA LEU A 194 36.07 6.67 12.41
C LEU A 194 37.42 6.04 12.75
N PRO A 195 38.48 6.82 12.84
CA PRO A 195 39.82 6.32 13.20
C PRO A 195 39.84 5.93 14.68
N ILE A 196 40.38 4.72 14.95
CA ILE A 196 40.56 4.22 16.33
C ILE A 196 41.81 4.82 16.99
N SER A 197 42.76 5.37 16.21
CA SER A 197 43.99 5.98 16.71
C SER A 197 44.43 7.15 15.82
N GLU A 198 45.18 8.11 16.38
CA GLU A 198 45.71 9.29 15.68
C GLU A 198 46.59 8.93 14.45
N TYR A 199 47.14 7.71 14.39
CA TYR A 199 48.00 7.23 13.29
C TYR A 199 47.23 6.47 12.17
N SER A 200 45.92 6.29 12.26
CA SER A 200 45.12 5.53 11.29
C SER A 200 44.47 6.39 10.21
N ASP A 201 45.13 7.46 9.76
CA ASP A 201 44.59 8.44 8.82
C ASP A 201 44.65 7.96 7.35
N PHE A 202 43.83 6.98 6.94
CA PHE A 202 43.64 6.54 5.56
C PHE A 202 42.33 7.06 4.95
N LYS A 203 42.13 8.40 4.93
CA LYS A 203 40.81 9.01 4.72
C LYS A 203 40.56 9.62 3.34
N ARG A 204 41.47 9.57 2.36
CA ARG A 204 41.30 10.28 1.09
C ARG A 204 40.85 9.39 -0.06
N TYR A 205 39.57 9.06 -0.11
CA TYR A 205 38.93 8.47 -1.29
C TYR A 205 38.44 9.54 -2.28
N THR A 206 38.16 10.75 -1.77
CA THR A 206 37.78 11.96 -2.52
C THR A 206 38.62 13.16 -2.06
N LYS A 207 38.43 14.33 -2.70
CA LYS A 207 39.03 15.60 -2.24
C LYS A 207 38.58 15.99 -0.83
N GLU A 208 37.37 15.66 -0.50
CA GLU A 208 36.73 15.93 0.78
C GLU A 208 36.94 14.75 1.74
N GLN A 209 37.16 15.05 3.01
CA GLN A 209 37.36 14.06 4.07
C GLN A 209 36.04 13.89 4.82
N PHE A 210 35.82 12.71 5.41
CA PHE A 210 34.65 12.41 6.25
C PHE A 210 35.09 12.54 7.74
N TYR A 211 34.57 13.56 8.41
CA TYR A 211 34.96 13.92 9.79
C TYR A 211 33.92 13.42 10.82
N GLU A 212 34.17 13.69 12.10
CA GLU A 212 33.23 13.33 13.18
C GLU A 212 31.87 14.01 13.02
N GLU A 213 31.82 15.25 12.55
CA GLU A 213 30.60 16.00 12.29
C GLU A 213 29.76 15.34 11.19
N ASP A 214 30.39 14.73 10.19
CA ASP A 214 29.71 13.99 9.13
C ASP A 214 29.09 12.69 9.65
N HIS A 215 29.72 12.03 10.63
CA HIS A 215 29.15 10.88 11.32
C HIS A 215 27.93 11.24 12.16
N VAL A 216 27.95 12.43 12.80
CA VAL A 216 26.78 12.95 13.53
C VAL A 216 25.62 13.24 12.58
N GLU A 217 25.91 13.84 11.40
CA GLU A 217 24.86 14.09 10.40
C GLU A 217 24.33 12.80 9.78
N LEU A 218 25.21 11.83 9.50
CA LEU A 218 24.80 10.51 9.04
C LEU A 218 23.89 9.80 10.06
N ALA A 219 24.20 9.92 11.37
CA ALA A 219 23.37 9.34 12.41
C ALA A 219 21.96 9.99 12.44
N LYS A 220 21.85 11.30 12.24
CA LYS A 220 20.55 11.97 12.08
C LYS A 220 19.78 11.45 10.88
N GLN A 221 20.47 11.18 9.74
CA GLN A 221 19.83 10.58 8.57
C GLN A 221 19.37 9.16 8.85
N VAL A 222 20.15 8.34 9.55
CA VAL A 222 19.76 6.99 9.95
C VAL A 222 18.50 7.02 10.84
N MET A 223 18.40 7.99 11.77
CA MET A 223 17.19 8.20 12.56
C MET A 223 15.98 8.57 11.68
N ARG A 224 16.16 9.45 10.69
CA ARG A 224 15.10 9.81 9.74
C ARG A 224 14.65 8.60 8.91
N LEU A 225 15.58 7.76 8.45
CA LEU A 225 15.29 6.53 7.72
C LEU A 225 14.53 5.52 8.58
N HIS A 226 14.92 5.35 9.86
CA HIS A 226 14.19 4.57 10.84
C HIS A 226 12.74 5.08 10.98
N GLU A 227 12.57 6.39 11.22
CA GLU A 227 11.25 7.04 11.30
C GLU A 227 10.44 6.88 10.00
N LYS A 228 11.09 6.91 8.85
CA LYS A 228 10.48 6.71 7.53
C LYS A 228 10.03 5.27 7.29
N GLY A 229 10.47 4.32 8.12
CA GLY A 229 10.13 2.91 7.98
C GLY A 229 11.07 2.11 7.07
N CYS A 230 12.33 2.55 6.92
CA CYS A 230 13.36 1.82 6.18
C CYS A 230 14.12 0.85 7.09
N HIS A 231 14.58 -0.26 6.52
CA HIS A 231 15.60 -1.12 7.13
C HIS A 231 16.99 -0.55 6.83
N VAL A 232 17.84 -0.35 7.84
CA VAL A 232 19.19 0.12 7.63
C VAL A 232 20.19 -0.85 8.28
N ILE A 233 21.24 -1.20 7.55
CA ILE A 233 22.45 -1.82 8.08
C ILE A 233 23.60 -0.83 7.85
N LEU A 234 24.30 -0.48 8.92
CA LEU A 234 25.46 0.41 8.87
C LEU A 234 26.69 -0.32 9.43
N THR A 235 27.83 -0.15 8.77
CA THR A 235 29.13 -0.65 9.26
C THR A 235 30.04 0.50 9.66
N ASN A 236 30.84 0.29 10.72
CA ASN A 236 31.87 1.26 11.16
C ASN A 236 32.95 0.57 12.01
N SER A 237 33.97 1.33 12.43
CA SER A 237 34.90 0.89 13.46
C SER A 237 34.25 0.78 14.83
N ASN A 238 34.79 -0.08 15.72
CA ASN A 238 34.37 -0.14 17.12
C ASN A 238 34.88 1.08 17.90
N HIS A 239 34.25 2.24 17.65
CA HIS A 239 34.62 3.53 18.25
C HIS A 239 33.54 3.98 19.24
N PRO A 240 33.90 4.57 20.42
CA PRO A 240 32.92 5.01 21.44
C PRO A 240 31.83 5.94 20.86
N LEU A 241 32.17 6.87 19.99
CA LEU A 241 31.20 7.76 19.35
C LEU A 241 30.14 6.98 18.53
N VAL A 242 30.52 5.88 17.87
CA VAL A 242 29.54 5.04 17.13
C VAL A 242 28.52 4.42 18.08
N HIS A 243 28.98 3.95 19.24
CA HIS A 243 28.09 3.41 20.27
C HIS A 243 27.15 4.47 20.84
N GLU A 244 27.63 5.70 20.99
CA GLU A 244 26.82 6.84 21.44
C GLU A 244 25.76 7.22 20.40
N LEU A 245 26.18 7.43 19.14
CA LEU A 245 25.29 7.88 18.05
C LEU A 245 24.19 6.88 17.72
N TYR A 246 24.46 5.58 17.84
CA TYR A 246 23.53 4.51 17.49
C TYR A 246 23.03 3.73 18.72
N ALA A 247 23.13 4.29 19.93
CA ALA A 247 22.70 3.66 21.18
C ALA A 247 21.25 3.07 21.17
N PRO A 248 20.26 3.65 20.47
CA PRO A 248 18.92 3.08 20.40
C PRO A 248 18.82 1.76 19.62
N PHE A 249 19.86 1.38 18.86
CA PHE A 249 19.83 0.26 17.94
C PHE A 249 20.73 -0.89 18.36
N LYS A 250 20.55 -2.05 17.73
CA LYS A 250 21.39 -3.21 17.98
C LYS A 250 22.75 -3.00 17.30
N ILE A 251 23.83 -3.08 18.11
CA ILE A 251 25.23 -2.99 17.66
C ILE A 251 25.90 -4.33 17.93
N ASP A 252 26.30 -5.02 16.87
CA ASP A 252 27.06 -6.26 16.95
C ASP A 252 28.55 -5.96 16.69
N VAL A 253 29.43 -6.28 17.64
CA VAL A 253 30.89 -6.13 17.48
C VAL A 253 31.43 -7.40 16.84
N ILE A 254 32.20 -7.23 15.76
CA ILE A 254 32.76 -8.34 14.97
C ILE A 254 34.28 -8.25 14.90
N GLN A 255 34.95 -9.39 14.93
CA GLN A 255 36.39 -9.48 14.77
C GLN A 255 36.76 -9.47 13.28
N THR A 256 37.59 -8.52 12.86
CA THR A 256 38.04 -8.39 11.47
C THR A 256 39.54 -8.52 11.33
N LYS A 257 39.98 -9.09 10.18
CA LYS A 257 41.40 -9.16 9.84
C LYS A 257 41.82 -7.93 9.05
N ARG A 258 42.70 -7.12 9.59
CA ARG A 258 43.24 -5.95 8.89
C ARG A 258 44.46 -6.35 8.05
N HIS A 259 44.32 -6.36 6.70
CA HIS A 259 45.39 -6.75 5.78
C HIS A 259 46.42 -5.64 5.51
N ILE A 260 46.24 -4.43 6.03
CA ILE A 260 47.06 -3.24 5.72
C ILE A 260 47.83 -2.78 6.96
N SER A 261 48.36 -3.69 7.76
CA SER A 261 49.25 -3.33 8.88
C SER A 261 50.67 -3.83 8.60
N CYS A 262 51.67 -2.96 8.74
CA CYS A 262 53.09 -3.29 8.64
C CYS A 262 53.57 -4.16 9.82
N ASN A 263 52.85 -4.26 10.94
CA ASN A 263 53.15 -5.05 12.11
C ASN A 263 52.20 -6.27 12.26
N GLY A 264 52.77 -7.48 12.29
CA GLY A 264 52.01 -8.72 12.36
C GLY A 264 51.17 -8.91 13.64
N SER A 265 51.50 -8.23 14.72
CA SER A 265 50.76 -8.26 16.01
C SER A 265 49.48 -7.39 16.05
N THR A 266 49.30 -6.45 15.09
CA THR A 266 48.16 -5.53 15.02
C THR A 266 47.14 -5.89 13.91
N ARG A 267 47.15 -7.14 13.44
CA ARG A 267 46.28 -7.62 12.34
C ARG A 267 44.85 -7.92 12.74
N LYS A 268 44.49 -7.82 14.02
CA LYS A 268 43.12 -7.98 14.51
C LYS A 268 42.55 -6.59 14.74
N GLY A 269 41.34 -6.34 14.21
CA GLY A 269 40.57 -5.14 14.44
C GLY A 269 39.14 -5.51 14.80
N GLU A 270 38.47 -4.61 15.45
CA GLU A 270 37.03 -4.74 15.74
C GLU A 270 36.29 -3.73 14.90
N ASP A 271 35.30 -4.21 14.20
CA ASP A 271 34.32 -3.40 13.50
C ASP A 271 32.93 -3.63 14.10
N VAL A 272 31.99 -2.76 13.81
CA VAL A 272 30.60 -2.93 14.27
C VAL A 272 29.64 -3.00 13.10
N ILE A 273 28.56 -3.75 13.31
CA ILE A 273 27.37 -3.74 12.45
C ILE A 273 26.22 -3.19 13.27
N VAL A 274 25.68 -2.05 12.86
CA VAL A 274 24.48 -1.45 13.44
C VAL A 274 23.29 -1.91 12.61
N THR A 275 22.31 -2.53 13.25
CA THR A 275 21.08 -2.97 12.62
C THR A 275 19.93 -2.08 13.08
N VAL A 276 19.34 -1.34 12.15
CA VAL A 276 18.26 -0.39 12.37
C VAL A 276 17.00 -0.95 11.73
N PRO A 277 16.07 -1.48 12.52
CA PRO A 277 14.77 -1.90 11.98
C PRO A 277 13.97 -0.68 11.52
N PRO A 278 12.98 -0.84 10.64
CA PRO A 278 11.99 0.21 10.41
C PRO A 278 11.31 0.55 11.74
N LYS A 279 11.02 1.81 11.98
CA LYS A 279 10.19 2.16 13.13
C LYS A 279 8.88 1.40 12.99
N GLN A 280 8.64 0.51 13.92
CA GLN A 280 7.31 -0.06 14.06
C GLN A 280 6.41 1.08 14.52
N HIS A 281 5.73 1.74 13.58
CA HIS A 281 4.56 2.50 13.93
C HIS A 281 3.65 1.56 14.70
N PHE A 282 2.97 2.03 15.71
CA PHE A 282 2.09 1.26 16.56
C PHE A 282 1.34 0.26 15.68
N LEU A 283 1.72 -1.01 15.75
CA LEU A 283 0.97 -2.05 15.07
C LEU A 283 -0.38 -2.09 15.74
N ILE A 284 -1.36 -1.50 15.09
CA ILE A 284 -2.74 -1.70 15.47
C ILE A 284 -2.95 -3.21 15.44
N LYS A 285 -3.00 -3.81 16.64
CA LYS A 285 -3.17 -5.25 16.76
C LYS A 285 -4.60 -5.56 16.38
N LEU A 286 -4.76 -6.25 15.26
CA LEU A 286 -6.04 -6.85 14.91
C LEU A 286 -6.31 -8.01 15.87
N ALA A 287 -7.01 -7.72 16.96
CA ALA A 287 -7.53 -8.70 17.90
C ALA A 287 -9.06 -8.59 17.87
N PRO A 288 -9.77 -9.46 17.12
CA PRO A 288 -11.22 -9.40 17.00
C PRO A 288 -11.86 -9.34 18.38
N LYS A 289 -12.65 -8.29 18.61
CA LYS A 289 -13.37 -8.07 19.86
C LYS A 289 -14.82 -8.55 19.72
N PRO A 290 -15.40 -9.14 20.77
CA PRO A 290 -16.79 -9.52 20.76
C PRO A 290 -17.65 -8.26 20.55
N LEU A 291 -18.68 -8.40 19.71
CA LEU A 291 -19.64 -7.35 19.45
C LEU A 291 -20.82 -7.47 20.44
N PRO A 292 -21.48 -6.36 20.79
CA PRO A 292 -22.69 -6.39 21.57
C PRO A 292 -23.76 -7.28 20.89
N GLU A 293 -24.56 -7.98 21.69
CA GLU A 293 -25.64 -8.85 21.20
C GLU A 293 -26.61 -8.09 20.29
N GLN A 294 -26.84 -6.81 20.59
CA GLN A 294 -27.69 -5.93 19.80
C GLN A 294 -27.30 -5.88 18.31
N VAL A 295 -26.02 -6.06 17.98
CA VAL A 295 -25.55 -6.06 16.58
C VAL A 295 -26.17 -7.22 15.80
N SER A 296 -26.44 -8.36 16.45
CA SER A 296 -27.08 -9.52 15.83
C SER A 296 -28.56 -9.29 15.47
N ALA A 297 -29.22 -8.31 16.09
CA ALA A 297 -30.58 -7.91 15.76
C ALA A 297 -30.68 -7.15 14.43
N TYR A 298 -29.56 -6.66 13.88
CA TYR A 298 -29.56 -5.99 12.58
C TYR A 298 -29.99 -6.95 11.48
N PRO A 299 -31.09 -6.67 10.76
CA PRO A 299 -31.59 -7.63 9.81
C PRO A 299 -30.64 -7.81 8.62
N PRO A 300 -30.27 -9.05 8.23
CA PRO A 300 -29.36 -9.30 7.13
C PRO A 300 -29.89 -8.69 5.83
N THR A 301 -29.10 -7.85 5.19
CA THR A 301 -29.46 -7.11 3.98
C THR A 301 -28.69 -7.64 2.79
N ARG A 302 -29.37 -7.91 1.67
CA ARG A 302 -28.71 -8.27 0.41
C ARG A 302 -28.15 -7.02 -0.23
N PHE A 303 -27.02 -6.54 0.30
CA PHE A 303 -26.32 -5.37 -0.17
C PHE A 303 -24.89 -5.75 -0.54
N MET A 304 -24.49 -5.39 -1.76
CA MET A 304 -23.15 -5.69 -2.26
C MET A 304 -22.11 -4.88 -1.49
N GLY A 305 -21.04 -5.52 -1.08
CA GLY A 305 -19.97 -4.86 -0.31
C GLY A 305 -20.30 -4.65 1.18
N SER A 306 -21.44 -5.19 1.69
CA SER A 306 -21.76 -5.09 3.12
C SER A 306 -20.63 -5.63 4.00
N LYS A 307 -20.22 -4.85 4.99
CA LYS A 307 -19.14 -5.17 5.93
C LYS A 307 -19.59 -6.02 7.13
N SER A 308 -20.77 -6.68 7.03
CA SER A 308 -21.32 -7.48 8.12
C SER A 308 -20.38 -8.57 8.66
N LYS A 309 -19.46 -9.04 7.86
CA LYS A 309 -18.46 -10.05 8.25
C LYS A 309 -17.15 -9.48 8.77
N LEU A 310 -16.98 -8.16 8.73
CA LEU A 310 -15.75 -7.45 9.14
C LEU A 310 -15.97 -6.53 10.34
N LEU A 311 -17.14 -6.59 10.97
CA LEU A 311 -17.49 -5.68 12.07
C LEU A 311 -16.58 -5.85 13.29
N SER A 312 -16.16 -7.08 13.58
CA SER A 312 -15.26 -7.41 14.68
C SER A 312 -13.87 -6.81 14.47
N GLU A 313 -13.38 -6.87 13.25
CA GLU A 313 -12.10 -6.31 12.82
C GLU A 313 -12.15 -4.77 12.82
N ILE A 314 -13.20 -4.20 12.23
CA ILE A 314 -13.43 -2.75 12.23
C ILE A 314 -13.50 -2.23 13.68
N TRP A 315 -14.22 -2.91 14.56
CA TRP A 315 -14.32 -2.52 15.95
C TRP A 315 -12.99 -2.72 16.70
N SER A 316 -12.27 -3.81 16.41
CA SER A 316 -10.93 -4.04 16.97
C SER A 316 -9.99 -2.86 16.72
N VAL A 317 -10.02 -2.30 15.52
CA VAL A 317 -9.24 -1.12 15.14
C VAL A 317 -9.81 0.14 15.81
N ALA A 318 -11.08 0.42 15.61
CA ALA A 318 -11.72 1.66 16.07
C ALA A 318 -11.66 1.83 17.60
N SER A 319 -11.78 0.74 18.35
CA SER A 319 -11.77 0.75 19.82
C SER A 319 -10.41 1.06 20.46
N GLN A 320 -9.34 1.18 19.67
CA GLN A 320 -8.02 1.60 20.14
C GLN A 320 -7.91 3.12 20.23
N PHE A 321 -8.89 3.84 19.68
CA PHE A 321 -8.95 5.30 19.73
C PHE A 321 -10.07 5.77 20.66
N GLN A 322 -9.82 6.87 21.35
CA GLN A 322 -10.86 7.56 22.11
C GLN A 322 -11.73 8.38 21.14
N ALA A 323 -12.87 7.84 20.77
CA ALA A 323 -13.81 8.48 19.87
C ALA A 323 -15.22 8.39 20.46
N GLU A 324 -15.88 9.53 20.67
CA GLU A 324 -17.29 9.60 21.10
C GLU A 324 -18.23 9.77 19.89
N THR A 325 -17.80 10.55 18.90
CA THR A 325 -18.55 10.83 17.68
C THR A 325 -17.93 10.13 16.49
N VAL A 326 -18.71 9.28 15.83
CA VAL A 326 -18.29 8.50 14.65
C VAL A 326 -19.13 8.89 13.44
N VAL A 327 -18.45 9.14 12.32
CA VAL A 327 -19.09 9.34 11.02
C VAL A 327 -18.90 8.08 10.18
N ASP A 328 -20.02 7.48 9.77
CA ASP A 328 -20.08 6.42 8.76
C ASP A 328 -20.40 7.10 7.41
N LEU A 329 -19.36 7.41 6.65
CA LEU A 329 -19.42 8.38 5.55
C LEU A 329 -20.08 7.81 4.29
N PHE A 330 -20.01 6.49 4.08
CA PHE A 330 -20.60 5.74 2.98
C PHE A 330 -21.34 4.54 3.57
N SER A 331 -22.50 4.80 4.17
CA SER A 331 -23.14 3.83 5.08
C SER A 331 -23.68 2.55 4.40
N GLY A 332 -23.94 2.57 3.09
CA GLY A 332 -24.38 1.41 2.32
C GLY A 332 -25.54 0.67 2.97
N SER A 333 -25.28 -0.52 3.49
CA SER A 333 -26.29 -1.30 4.22
C SER A 333 -26.65 -0.73 5.61
N GLY A 334 -25.88 0.22 6.15
CA GLY A 334 -26.06 0.82 7.49
C GLY A 334 -25.49 0.00 8.65
N ILE A 335 -24.92 -1.19 8.40
CA ILE A 335 -24.53 -2.12 9.46
C ILE A 335 -23.33 -1.61 10.30
N VAL A 336 -22.39 -0.86 9.69
CA VAL A 336 -21.24 -0.32 10.39
C VAL A 336 -21.67 0.80 11.34
N GLY A 337 -22.47 1.75 10.86
CA GLY A 337 -23.06 2.78 11.71
C GLY A 337 -23.89 2.19 12.86
N TYR A 338 -24.65 1.12 12.59
CA TYR A 338 -25.41 0.42 13.61
C TYR A 338 -24.52 -0.26 14.66
N MET A 339 -23.43 -0.87 14.24
CA MET A 339 -22.43 -1.43 15.16
C MET A 339 -21.84 -0.35 16.07
N PHE A 340 -21.45 0.81 15.54
CA PHE A 340 -20.96 1.92 16.37
C PHE A 340 -22.03 2.45 17.33
N LYS A 341 -23.30 2.52 16.92
CA LYS A 341 -24.42 2.84 17.81
C LYS A 341 -24.53 1.83 18.95
N ALA A 342 -24.42 0.53 18.67
CA ALA A 342 -24.44 -0.54 19.67
C ALA A 342 -23.25 -0.48 20.63
N GLN A 343 -22.12 0.11 20.19
CA GLN A 343 -20.94 0.39 21.03
C GLN A 343 -21.07 1.71 21.83
N GLY A 344 -22.26 2.31 21.88
CA GLY A 344 -22.56 3.52 22.67
C GLY A 344 -22.02 4.82 22.06
N LYS A 345 -21.66 4.84 20.78
CA LYS A 345 -21.15 6.03 20.10
C LYS A 345 -22.29 6.91 19.56
N THR A 346 -22.04 8.21 19.46
CA THR A 346 -22.86 9.11 18.65
C THR A 346 -22.51 8.88 17.19
N VAL A 347 -23.49 8.48 16.38
CA VAL A 347 -23.26 8.10 14.98
C VAL A 347 -23.91 9.08 14.02
N ILE A 348 -23.15 9.53 13.04
CA ILE A 348 -23.63 10.29 11.88
C ILE A 348 -23.42 9.40 10.66
N SER A 349 -24.46 8.74 10.17
CA SER A 349 -24.41 7.96 8.93
C SER A 349 -24.77 8.84 7.75
N ASN A 350 -24.01 8.70 6.64
CA ASN A 350 -24.30 9.37 5.39
C ASN A 350 -24.24 8.39 4.22
N ASP A 351 -25.10 8.59 3.27
CA ASP A 351 -24.99 7.96 1.94
C ASP A 351 -25.65 8.85 0.90
N TYR A 352 -25.16 8.81 -0.33
CA TYR A 352 -25.82 9.55 -1.39
C TYR A 352 -27.01 8.79 -1.98
N MET A 353 -27.08 7.45 -1.77
CA MET A 353 -28.26 6.65 -2.12
C MET A 353 -29.36 6.81 -1.08
N SER A 354 -30.55 7.15 -1.55
CA SER A 354 -31.74 7.35 -0.70
C SER A 354 -32.16 6.07 0.03
N MET A 355 -31.99 4.90 -0.61
CA MET A 355 -32.27 3.62 0.04
C MET A 355 -31.37 3.37 1.25
N SER A 356 -30.08 3.68 1.15
CA SER A 356 -29.11 3.53 2.24
C SER A 356 -29.41 4.49 3.38
N ALA A 357 -29.68 5.77 3.06
CA ALA A 357 -30.11 6.76 4.04
C ALA A 357 -31.43 6.36 4.74
N THR A 358 -32.34 5.70 4.03
CA THR A 358 -33.58 5.16 4.62
C THR A 358 -33.27 4.06 5.64
N PHE A 359 -32.35 3.16 5.39
CA PHE A 359 -31.93 2.12 6.34
C PHE A 359 -31.35 2.72 7.62
N THR A 360 -30.45 3.69 7.48
CA THR A 360 -29.81 4.33 8.63
C THR A 360 -30.78 5.24 9.39
N LYS A 361 -31.76 5.84 8.71
CA LYS A 361 -32.88 6.57 9.34
C LYS A 361 -33.73 5.66 10.22
N ALA A 362 -34.06 4.48 9.72
CA ALA A 362 -34.90 3.51 10.42
C ALA A 362 -34.23 2.88 11.64
N MET A 363 -32.90 2.61 11.59
CA MET A 363 -32.24 1.75 12.57
C MET A 363 -31.04 2.41 13.29
N VAL A 364 -30.41 3.45 12.71
CA VAL A 364 -29.30 4.17 13.36
C VAL A 364 -29.82 5.44 14.03
N GLU A 365 -30.47 6.34 13.28
CA GLU A 365 -30.98 7.59 13.85
C GLU A 365 -32.18 7.36 14.81
N ASN A 366 -33.05 6.43 14.45
CA ASN A 366 -34.21 6.09 15.25
C ASN A 366 -33.84 5.36 16.53
N ASN A 367 -34.22 5.92 17.67
CA ASN A 367 -33.90 5.34 18.97
C ASN A 367 -35.03 4.51 19.58
N ASN A 368 -36.30 4.84 19.30
CA ASN A 368 -37.41 4.22 20.04
C ASN A 368 -38.74 4.04 19.27
N VAL A 369 -38.85 4.59 18.07
CA VAL A 369 -40.09 4.51 17.29
C VAL A 369 -40.15 3.17 16.57
N THR A 370 -41.29 2.45 16.73
CA THR A 370 -41.58 1.22 16.00
C THR A 370 -42.83 1.38 15.16
N LEU A 371 -43.00 0.54 14.15
CA LEU A 371 -44.22 0.44 13.34
C LEU A 371 -45.04 -0.78 13.82
N PRO A 372 -46.15 -0.57 14.57
CA PRO A 372 -46.96 -1.68 15.04
C PRO A 372 -47.49 -2.56 13.90
N LEU A 373 -47.61 -3.86 14.15
CA LEU A 373 -48.02 -4.83 13.13
C LEU A 373 -49.40 -4.55 12.55
N ASN A 374 -50.35 -4.04 13.36
CA ASN A 374 -51.65 -3.63 12.88
C ASN A 374 -51.59 -2.44 11.91
N GLU A 375 -50.73 -1.44 12.20
CA GLU A 375 -50.48 -0.33 11.29
C GLU A 375 -49.78 -0.83 10.01
N ALA A 376 -48.82 -1.73 10.13
CA ALA A 376 -48.16 -2.33 8.97
C ALA A 376 -49.10 -3.13 8.08
N LYS A 377 -50.06 -3.88 8.68
CA LYS A 377 -51.09 -4.60 7.94
C LYS A 377 -52.06 -3.65 7.23
N SER A 378 -52.38 -2.50 7.81
CA SER A 378 -53.26 -1.52 7.15
C SER A 378 -52.62 -0.94 5.87
N LEU A 379 -51.27 -0.87 5.80
CA LEU A 379 -50.58 -0.41 4.59
C LEU A 379 -50.74 -1.34 3.37
N LEU A 380 -51.13 -2.59 3.60
CA LEU A 380 -51.38 -3.57 2.53
C LEU A 380 -52.76 -3.41 1.88
N VAL A 381 -53.64 -2.56 2.43
CA VAL A 381 -55.00 -2.32 1.94
C VAL A 381 -55.03 -0.98 1.19
N THR A 382 -55.71 -0.94 0.07
CA THR A 382 -55.87 0.29 -0.70
C THR A 382 -56.71 1.29 0.06
N HIS A 383 -56.09 2.37 0.55
CA HIS A 383 -56.78 3.51 1.20
C HIS A 383 -56.97 4.69 0.25
N LYS A 384 -56.06 4.82 -0.71
CA LYS A 384 -56.07 5.83 -1.74
C LYS A 384 -55.68 5.17 -3.04
N GLU A 385 -56.36 5.53 -4.11
CA GLU A 385 -55.99 5.06 -5.45
C GLU A 385 -54.52 5.43 -5.77
N SER A 386 -53.74 4.45 -6.19
CA SER A 386 -52.37 4.65 -6.60
C SER A 386 -52.30 5.20 -8.02
N ASP A 387 -51.15 5.77 -8.38
CA ASP A 387 -50.87 6.22 -9.75
C ASP A 387 -50.48 5.07 -10.71
N HIS A 388 -50.50 3.82 -10.22
CA HIS A 388 -50.09 2.61 -10.95
C HIS A 388 -48.77 2.72 -11.64
N PHE A 389 -47.83 3.51 -11.08
CA PHE A 389 -46.54 3.81 -11.69
C PHE A 389 -45.67 2.57 -11.83
N VAL A 390 -45.56 1.74 -10.79
CA VAL A 390 -44.74 0.51 -10.84
C VAL A 390 -45.39 -0.51 -11.76
N ALA A 391 -46.72 -0.69 -11.65
CA ALA A 391 -47.49 -1.61 -12.48
C ALA A 391 -47.37 -1.27 -13.99
N SER A 392 -47.37 -0.01 -14.35
CA SER A 392 -47.25 0.43 -15.74
C SER A 392 -45.81 0.45 -16.25
N THR A 393 -44.87 1.03 -15.47
CA THR A 393 -43.48 1.26 -15.91
C THR A 393 -42.65 -0.04 -15.91
N PHE A 394 -42.85 -0.90 -14.89
CA PHE A 394 -42.03 -2.10 -14.68
C PHE A 394 -42.81 -3.40 -14.94
N LYS A 395 -43.85 -3.32 -15.74
CA LYS A 395 -44.66 -4.47 -16.18
C LYS A 395 -43.76 -5.55 -16.77
N ASP A 396 -43.99 -6.81 -16.38
CA ASP A 396 -43.26 -8.00 -16.83
C ASP A 396 -41.74 -8.01 -16.57
N LEU A 397 -41.18 -7.04 -15.79
CA LEU A 397 -39.75 -6.93 -15.60
C LEU A 397 -39.22 -7.67 -14.36
N TYR A 398 -39.81 -7.42 -13.18
CA TYR A 398 -39.22 -7.85 -11.90
C TYR A 398 -40.16 -8.68 -11.05
N TYR A 399 -41.44 -8.41 -11.09
CA TYR A 399 -42.51 -8.98 -10.25
C TYR A 399 -43.73 -9.33 -11.08
N THR A 400 -44.65 -10.06 -10.50
CA THR A 400 -45.97 -10.31 -11.10
C THR A 400 -46.80 -9.01 -11.09
N ASP A 401 -47.90 -8.99 -11.89
CA ASP A 401 -48.78 -7.82 -11.92
C ASP A 401 -49.41 -7.55 -10.53
N ASP A 402 -49.85 -8.58 -9.81
CA ASP A 402 -50.37 -8.45 -8.44
C ASP A 402 -49.31 -7.90 -7.47
N GLU A 403 -48.04 -8.29 -7.61
CA GLU A 403 -46.97 -7.77 -6.78
C GLU A 403 -46.63 -6.31 -7.14
N ASN A 404 -46.68 -5.93 -8.40
CA ASN A 404 -46.50 -4.54 -8.84
C ASN A 404 -47.60 -3.63 -8.29
N ASP A 405 -48.87 -4.06 -8.35
CA ASP A 405 -50.01 -3.34 -7.77
C ASP A 405 -49.88 -3.20 -6.25
N LEU A 406 -49.42 -4.26 -5.57
CA LEU A 406 -49.14 -4.21 -4.13
C LEU A 406 -47.99 -3.24 -3.80
N ILE A 407 -46.96 -3.18 -4.61
CA ILE A 407 -45.86 -2.20 -4.43
C ILE A 407 -46.38 -0.78 -4.58
N ASP A 408 -47.22 -0.50 -5.57
CA ASP A 408 -47.86 0.80 -5.77
C ASP A 408 -48.76 1.18 -4.59
N THR A 409 -49.55 0.23 -4.09
CA THR A 409 -50.38 0.42 -2.89
C THR A 409 -49.53 0.76 -1.65
N LEU A 410 -48.47 -0.04 -1.39
CA LEU A 410 -47.57 0.19 -0.27
C LEU A 410 -46.86 1.54 -0.40
N ARG A 411 -46.30 1.87 -1.57
CA ARG A 411 -45.64 3.14 -1.84
C ARG A 411 -46.53 4.32 -1.54
N THR A 412 -47.76 4.29 -2.03
CA THR A 412 -48.78 5.35 -1.81
C THR A 412 -49.11 5.51 -0.33
N ASN A 413 -49.37 4.39 0.37
CA ASN A 413 -49.74 4.40 1.79
C ASN A 413 -48.54 4.84 2.67
N ILE A 414 -47.33 4.40 2.38
CA ILE A 414 -46.10 4.79 3.10
C ILE A 414 -45.86 6.30 2.96
N ALA A 415 -46.10 6.87 1.78
CA ALA A 415 -45.97 8.32 1.57
C ALA A 415 -46.93 9.13 2.46
N GLY A 416 -48.07 8.56 2.84
CA GLY A 416 -49.07 9.16 3.76
C GLY A 416 -48.71 9.08 5.26
N ILE A 417 -47.65 8.36 5.65
CA ILE A 417 -47.24 8.26 7.06
C ILE A 417 -46.56 9.57 7.49
N HIS A 418 -47.10 10.26 8.49
CA HIS A 418 -46.57 11.53 9.01
C HIS A 418 -45.28 11.33 9.81
N ASP A 419 -45.20 10.30 10.67
CA ASP A 419 -44.00 10.01 11.46
C ASP A 419 -42.86 9.56 10.56
N GLN A 420 -41.76 10.29 10.61
CA GLN A 420 -40.61 10.06 9.74
C GLN A 420 -39.92 8.70 9.98
N TYR A 421 -39.93 8.20 11.23
CA TYR A 421 -39.27 6.94 11.56
C TYR A 421 -40.18 5.75 11.21
N LYS A 422 -41.48 5.83 11.46
CA LYS A 422 -42.44 4.83 10.97
C LYS A 422 -42.41 4.72 9.44
N ARG A 423 -42.32 5.86 8.75
CA ARG A 423 -42.19 5.91 7.30
C ARG A 423 -40.88 5.24 6.84
N ALA A 424 -39.74 5.52 7.52
CA ALA A 424 -38.44 4.91 7.21
C ALA A 424 -38.47 3.39 7.47
N ILE A 425 -39.08 2.93 8.54
CA ILE A 425 -39.28 1.49 8.84
C ILE A 425 -40.09 0.81 7.73
N ALA A 426 -41.25 1.37 7.36
CA ALA A 426 -42.09 0.82 6.31
C ALA A 426 -41.40 0.77 4.96
N MET A 427 -40.70 1.85 4.57
CA MET A 427 -39.94 1.90 3.31
C MET A 427 -38.72 0.93 3.34
N THR A 428 -38.01 0.84 4.46
CA THR A 428 -36.93 -0.16 4.64
C THR A 428 -37.49 -1.58 4.48
N ALA A 429 -38.67 -1.87 5.07
CA ALA A 429 -39.28 -3.18 4.96
C ALA A 429 -39.69 -3.49 3.51
N LEU A 430 -40.25 -2.51 2.79
CA LEU A 430 -40.64 -2.68 1.40
C LEU A 430 -39.42 -2.94 0.50
N ILE A 431 -38.34 -2.14 0.63
CA ILE A 431 -37.10 -2.34 -0.09
C ILE A 431 -36.54 -3.74 0.16
N ARG A 432 -36.56 -4.19 1.41
CA ARG A 432 -36.07 -5.53 1.80
C ARG A 432 -36.93 -6.64 1.20
N ALA A 433 -38.22 -6.51 1.24
CA ALA A 433 -39.14 -7.46 0.61
C ALA A 433 -38.88 -7.55 -0.90
N CYS A 434 -38.76 -6.42 -1.57
CA CYS A 434 -38.43 -6.33 -2.99
C CYS A 434 -37.10 -6.99 -3.31
N THR A 435 -36.01 -6.71 -2.56
CA THR A 435 -34.70 -7.31 -2.80
C THR A 435 -34.67 -8.81 -2.53
N LYS A 436 -35.43 -9.33 -1.56
CA LYS A 436 -35.55 -10.78 -1.29
C LYS A 436 -36.17 -11.55 -2.45
N LYS A 437 -37.08 -10.94 -3.18
CA LYS A 437 -37.73 -11.52 -4.37
C LYS A 437 -36.83 -11.49 -5.60
N ARG A 438 -35.61 -10.92 -5.51
CA ARG A 438 -34.66 -10.84 -6.63
C ARG A 438 -33.43 -11.70 -6.41
N PRO A 439 -32.89 -12.34 -7.48
CA PRO A 439 -31.62 -13.02 -7.41
C PRO A 439 -30.53 -12.06 -6.96
N ARG A 440 -29.74 -12.44 -5.94
CA ARG A 440 -28.69 -11.61 -5.34
C ARG A 440 -29.15 -10.23 -4.84
N GLY A 441 -30.47 -9.92 -4.88
CA GLY A 441 -31.00 -8.61 -4.47
C GLY A 441 -30.77 -7.47 -5.46
N ILE A 442 -30.39 -7.75 -6.72
CA ILE A 442 -30.06 -6.75 -7.75
C ILE A 442 -31.06 -6.73 -8.90
N PHE A 443 -31.10 -5.62 -9.65
CA PHE A 443 -32.08 -5.31 -10.71
C PHE A 443 -31.42 -5.16 -12.09
N THR A 444 -30.26 -5.78 -12.31
CA THR A 444 -29.57 -5.79 -13.61
C THR A 444 -30.11 -6.80 -14.60
N TYR A 445 -30.99 -7.70 -14.14
CA TYR A 445 -31.60 -8.74 -14.96
C TYR A 445 -33.12 -8.69 -14.82
N THR A 446 -33.83 -8.91 -15.89
CA THR A 446 -35.28 -8.97 -15.95
C THR A 446 -35.81 -10.42 -15.95
N GLY A 447 -37.12 -10.60 -15.67
CA GLY A 447 -37.84 -11.86 -15.73
C GLY A 447 -37.86 -12.63 -14.42
N ASN A 448 -38.93 -13.48 -14.30
CA ASN A 448 -39.20 -14.34 -13.15
C ASN A 448 -38.47 -15.71 -13.22
N ARG A 449 -37.44 -15.83 -14.02
CA ARG A 449 -36.78 -17.08 -14.42
C ARG A 449 -35.97 -17.80 -13.34
N TYR A 450 -35.98 -17.28 -12.12
CA TYR A 450 -35.12 -17.83 -11.07
C TYR A 450 -35.90 -18.61 -10.03
N ASN A 451 -36.67 -19.58 -10.50
CA ASN A 451 -37.22 -20.61 -9.61
C ASN A 451 -36.12 -21.65 -9.33
N ASP A 452 -35.14 -21.23 -8.54
CA ASP A 452 -33.98 -22.04 -8.13
C ASP A 452 -34.23 -22.77 -6.79
N GLY A 453 -35.51 -22.93 -6.38
CA GLY A 453 -35.92 -23.61 -5.16
C GLY A 453 -35.77 -22.79 -3.88
N ARG A 454 -35.36 -21.53 -3.96
CA ARG A 454 -35.26 -20.66 -2.76
C ARG A 454 -36.64 -20.32 -2.23
N LYS A 455 -36.83 -20.60 -0.95
CA LYS A 455 -38.11 -20.32 -0.23
C LYS A 455 -38.49 -18.84 -0.28
N ASP A 456 -37.52 -17.93 -0.30
CA ASP A 456 -37.78 -16.48 -0.39
C ASP A 456 -38.50 -16.05 -1.68
N LEU A 457 -38.29 -16.77 -2.80
CA LEU A 457 -38.93 -16.45 -4.08
C LEU A 457 -40.39 -16.89 -4.11
N GLN A 458 -40.74 -17.94 -3.35
CA GLN A 458 -42.09 -18.52 -3.29
C GLN A 458 -43.00 -17.78 -2.28
N LYS A 459 -42.40 -17.07 -1.31
CA LYS A 459 -43.10 -16.36 -0.27
C LYS A 459 -43.80 -15.11 -0.84
N ALA A 460 -45.08 -14.88 -0.48
CA ALA A 460 -45.81 -13.69 -0.91
C ALA A 460 -45.09 -12.39 -0.49
N LEU A 461 -45.11 -11.37 -1.33
CA LEU A 461 -44.48 -10.08 -1.06
C LEU A 461 -45.05 -9.41 0.20
N SER A 462 -46.37 -9.49 0.42
CA SER A 462 -47.05 -9.01 1.62
C SER A 462 -46.50 -9.63 2.90
N GLN A 463 -46.31 -10.96 2.89
CA GLN A 463 -45.74 -11.67 4.04
C GLN A 463 -44.27 -11.25 4.28
N GLN A 464 -43.45 -11.12 3.22
CA GLN A 464 -42.08 -10.66 3.34
C GLN A 464 -41.97 -9.21 3.86
N PHE A 465 -42.94 -8.36 3.48
CA PHE A 465 -43.04 -7.00 4.01
C PHE A 465 -43.29 -7.01 5.53
N LEU A 466 -44.27 -7.76 6.00
CA LEU A 466 -44.59 -7.83 7.44
C LEU A 466 -43.45 -8.44 8.26
N GLU A 467 -42.80 -9.49 7.76
CA GLU A 467 -41.62 -10.08 8.40
C GLU A 467 -40.43 -9.09 8.44
N ALA A 468 -40.29 -8.26 7.40
CA ALA A 468 -39.28 -7.23 7.37
C ALA A 468 -39.56 -6.08 8.35
N VAL A 469 -40.83 -5.68 8.53
CA VAL A 469 -41.24 -4.72 9.55
C VAL A 469 -40.88 -5.23 10.95
N ASP A 470 -41.24 -6.48 11.28
CA ASP A 470 -40.89 -7.09 12.56
C ASP A 470 -39.37 -7.11 12.80
N ALA A 471 -38.60 -7.51 11.78
CA ALA A 471 -37.15 -7.55 11.87
C ALA A 471 -36.52 -6.16 12.05
N VAL A 472 -37.05 -5.13 11.37
CA VAL A 472 -36.54 -3.75 11.52
C VAL A 472 -36.95 -3.20 12.89
N ASN A 473 -38.15 -3.45 13.36
CA ASN A 473 -38.60 -3.07 14.71
C ASN A 473 -37.67 -3.64 15.81
N LYS A 474 -37.28 -4.90 15.70
CA LYS A 474 -36.36 -5.57 16.64
C LYS A 474 -34.94 -4.95 16.63
N ALA A 475 -34.57 -4.33 15.53
CA ALA A 475 -33.29 -3.63 15.42
C ALA A 475 -33.30 -2.21 16.02
N VAL A 476 -34.51 -1.64 16.29
CA VAL A 476 -34.63 -0.31 16.89
C VAL A 476 -34.23 -0.39 18.38
N PHE A 477 -33.33 0.45 18.82
CA PHE A 477 -32.94 0.59 20.23
C PHE A 477 -32.40 2.00 20.51
N ASP A 478 -32.48 2.40 21.77
CA ASP A 478 -31.94 3.67 22.26
C ASP A 478 -30.55 3.44 22.91
N ASN A 479 -29.54 4.15 22.43
CA ASN A 479 -28.24 4.17 23.07
C ASN A 479 -27.99 5.48 23.84
N GLY A 480 -29.01 6.31 24.05
CA GLY A 480 -28.93 7.59 24.75
C GLY A 480 -28.15 8.69 24.01
N LYS A 481 -27.90 8.52 22.71
CA LYS A 481 -27.10 9.46 21.91
C LYS A 481 -27.91 10.07 20.76
N PRO A 482 -27.60 11.32 20.34
CA PRO A 482 -28.32 12.01 19.26
C PRO A 482 -27.78 11.56 17.88
N ASN A 483 -28.08 10.32 17.50
CA ASN A 483 -27.65 9.78 16.21
C ASN A 483 -28.35 10.48 15.03
N LYS A 484 -27.68 10.54 13.87
CA LYS A 484 -28.20 11.21 12.66
C LYS A 484 -27.99 10.37 11.42
N SER A 485 -28.95 10.45 10.51
CA SER A 485 -28.87 9.93 9.15
C SER A 485 -28.93 11.08 8.14
N ARG A 486 -28.03 11.06 7.18
CA ARG A 486 -27.90 12.06 6.12
C ARG A 486 -28.04 11.38 4.76
N ASN A 487 -28.66 12.10 3.81
CA ASN A 487 -28.69 11.69 2.42
C ASN A 487 -28.00 12.78 1.57
N GLY A 488 -26.78 12.56 1.19
CA GLY A 488 -26.00 13.56 0.45
C GLY A 488 -24.64 13.08 -0.01
N ASP A 489 -24.00 13.87 -0.87
CA ASP A 489 -22.64 13.62 -1.31
C ASP A 489 -21.66 13.77 -0.15
N ALA A 490 -20.82 12.75 0.07
CA ALA A 490 -19.78 12.74 1.09
C ALA A 490 -18.81 13.92 0.95
N MET A 491 -18.59 14.38 -0.29
CA MET A 491 -17.69 15.49 -0.60
C MET A 491 -18.23 16.84 -0.08
N ASP A 492 -19.54 17.02 -0.09
CA ASP A 492 -20.22 18.26 0.29
C ASP A 492 -20.79 18.27 1.71
N LEU A 493 -20.76 17.11 2.36
CA LEU A 493 -21.31 16.93 3.70
C LEU A 493 -20.62 17.87 4.71
N ARG A 494 -21.39 18.74 5.36
CA ARG A 494 -20.90 19.60 6.44
C ARG A 494 -21.02 18.88 7.78
N ILE A 495 -19.90 18.56 8.38
CA ILE A 495 -19.78 17.98 9.73
C ILE A 495 -18.81 18.84 10.50
N GLU A 496 -19.27 19.42 11.62
CA GLU A 496 -18.49 20.38 12.40
C GLU A 496 -17.38 19.69 13.23
N GLN A 497 -17.68 18.50 13.77
CA GLN A 497 -16.71 17.70 14.53
C GLN A 497 -16.99 16.21 14.38
N ALA A 498 -15.94 15.42 14.18
CA ALA A 498 -15.96 13.98 14.25
C ALA A 498 -14.64 13.49 14.84
N ASP A 499 -14.70 12.64 15.87
CA ASP A 499 -13.50 12.04 16.44
C ASP A 499 -12.94 10.97 15.52
N LEU A 500 -13.85 10.18 14.90
CA LEU A 500 -13.51 9.10 13.98
C LEU A 500 -14.39 9.14 12.73
N VAL A 501 -13.79 8.94 11.57
CA VAL A 501 -14.51 8.82 10.29
C VAL A 501 -14.19 7.47 9.66
N TYR A 502 -15.24 6.66 9.47
CA TYR A 502 -15.18 5.43 8.71
C TYR A 502 -15.54 5.69 7.24
N ILE A 503 -14.69 5.24 6.34
CA ILE A 503 -14.76 5.55 4.91
C ILE A 503 -14.72 4.22 4.13
N ASP A 504 -15.83 3.87 3.49
CA ASP A 504 -15.98 2.66 2.67
C ASP A 504 -16.64 3.02 1.33
N PRO A 505 -15.95 3.76 0.44
CA PRO A 505 -16.51 4.23 -0.81
C PRO A 505 -16.64 3.08 -1.82
N PRO A 506 -17.34 3.26 -2.94
CA PRO A 506 -17.28 2.32 -4.06
C PRO A 506 -15.83 2.11 -4.52
N TYR A 507 -15.39 0.85 -4.63
CA TYR A 507 -14.03 0.54 -5.05
C TYR A 507 -13.89 0.66 -6.56
N TYR A 508 -12.94 1.48 -7.01
CA TYR A 508 -12.61 1.51 -8.41
C TYR A 508 -11.70 0.34 -8.79
N SER A 509 -12.14 -0.47 -9.73
CA SER A 509 -11.33 -1.52 -10.33
C SER A 509 -11.57 -1.53 -11.85
N PRO A 510 -10.53 -1.57 -12.68
CA PRO A 510 -10.66 -1.60 -14.14
C PRO A 510 -11.46 -2.79 -14.67
N LEU A 511 -11.59 -3.86 -13.87
CA LEU A 511 -12.23 -5.12 -14.25
C LEU A 511 -13.63 -5.31 -13.66
N SER A 512 -14.12 -4.38 -12.85
CA SER A 512 -15.42 -4.53 -12.20
C SER A 512 -16.33 -3.32 -12.42
N ASP A 513 -17.60 -3.61 -12.76
CA ASP A 513 -18.68 -2.64 -12.80
C ASP A 513 -19.24 -2.49 -11.37
N ASN A 514 -18.73 -1.51 -10.63
CA ASN A 514 -19.14 -1.22 -9.24
C ASN A 514 -20.18 -0.10 -9.15
N GLU A 515 -20.99 0.09 -10.17
CA GLU A 515 -22.08 1.08 -10.14
C GLU A 515 -23.27 0.60 -9.31
N TYR A 516 -23.30 0.97 -8.04
CA TYR A 516 -24.36 0.62 -7.10
C TYR A 516 -25.73 1.10 -7.56
N VAL A 517 -25.87 2.33 -8.02
CA VAL A 517 -27.14 2.90 -8.52
C VAL A 517 -27.70 2.06 -9.65
N ARG A 518 -26.88 1.64 -10.61
CA ARG A 518 -27.28 0.78 -11.71
C ARG A 518 -27.81 -0.58 -11.26
N ARG A 519 -27.20 -1.14 -10.19
CA ARG A 519 -27.60 -2.46 -9.66
C ARG A 519 -28.85 -2.40 -8.81
N TYR A 520 -29.08 -1.29 -8.11
CA TYR A 520 -30.16 -1.07 -7.16
C TYR A 520 -31.19 -0.06 -7.66
N HIS A 521 -31.16 0.34 -8.94
CA HIS A 521 -31.95 1.44 -9.47
C HIS A 521 -33.45 1.35 -9.14
N PHE A 522 -34.05 0.16 -9.11
CA PHE A 522 -35.48 -0.01 -8.77
C PHE A 522 -35.75 0.39 -7.31
N VAL A 523 -35.01 -0.17 -6.37
CA VAL A 523 -35.21 0.11 -4.94
C VAL A 523 -34.67 1.49 -4.53
N GLU A 524 -33.69 2.02 -5.23
CA GLU A 524 -33.29 3.42 -5.08
C GLU A 524 -34.38 4.34 -5.61
N GLY A 525 -34.97 4.04 -6.76
CA GLY A 525 -36.11 4.73 -7.30
C GLY A 525 -37.31 4.68 -6.34
N LEU A 526 -37.58 3.51 -5.77
CA LEU A 526 -38.66 3.31 -4.78
C LEU A 526 -38.46 4.17 -3.53
N ALA A 527 -37.23 4.22 -2.99
CA ALA A 527 -36.89 5.02 -1.80
C ALA A 527 -37.11 6.52 -2.00
N ARG A 528 -36.96 7.02 -3.20
CA ARG A 528 -37.13 8.44 -3.57
C ARG A 528 -38.39 8.73 -4.38
N ASP A 529 -39.26 7.74 -4.55
CA ASP A 529 -40.49 7.84 -5.33
C ASP A 529 -40.22 8.28 -6.78
N TRP A 530 -39.08 7.83 -7.35
CA TRP A 530 -38.53 8.20 -8.66
C TRP A 530 -38.41 9.72 -8.92
N LYS A 531 -38.54 10.56 -7.87
CA LYS A 531 -38.42 12.00 -7.98
C LYS A 531 -36.99 12.42 -8.29
N GLY A 532 -36.82 13.30 -9.28
CA GLY A 532 -35.53 13.84 -9.69
C GLY A 532 -34.62 12.85 -10.44
N VAL A 533 -35.16 11.78 -10.99
CA VAL A 533 -34.47 10.84 -11.89
C VAL A 533 -35.25 10.69 -13.19
N GLU A 534 -34.52 10.48 -14.28
CA GLU A 534 -35.09 10.22 -15.61
C GLU A 534 -34.91 8.74 -15.95
N ILE A 535 -36.04 8.04 -16.16
CA ILE A 535 -36.04 6.63 -16.52
C ILE A 535 -35.63 6.51 -17.99
N GLN A 536 -34.66 5.64 -18.25
CA GLN A 536 -34.20 5.31 -19.60
C GLN A 536 -35.12 4.26 -20.23
N GLU A 537 -36.21 4.70 -20.82
CA GLU A 537 -37.27 3.88 -21.39
C GLU A 537 -36.79 2.87 -22.43
N HIS A 538 -35.71 3.20 -23.17
CA HIS A 538 -35.09 2.35 -24.17
C HIS A 538 -34.33 1.15 -23.58
N THR A 539 -34.06 1.14 -22.26
CA THR A 539 -33.32 0.03 -21.63
C THR A 539 -34.27 -1.09 -21.18
N GLN A 540 -33.83 -2.35 -21.33
CA GLN A 540 -34.62 -3.52 -20.91
C GLN A 540 -34.97 -3.50 -19.42
N THR A 541 -34.15 -2.87 -18.59
CA THR A 541 -34.32 -2.81 -17.13
C THR A 541 -35.01 -1.55 -16.65
N LYS A 542 -35.39 -0.62 -17.54
CA LYS A 542 -36.00 0.67 -17.18
C LYS A 542 -35.21 1.39 -16.08
N LYS A 543 -33.86 1.32 -16.15
CA LYS A 543 -32.98 2.00 -15.20
C LYS A 543 -32.98 3.51 -15.46
N PHE A 544 -32.54 4.27 -14.48
CA PHE A 544 -32.19 5.66 -14.65
C PHE A 544 -30.66 5.86 -14.69
N LYS A 545 -30.22 7.06 -15.08
CA LYS A 545 -28.81 7.39 -15.17
C LYS A 545 -28.15 7.29 -13.78
N SER A 546 -26.98 6.64 -13.71
CA SER A 546 -26.19 6.57 -12.48
C SER A 546 -25.81 7.95 -11.97
N TYR A 547 -25.72 8.09 -10.66
CA TYR A 547 -25.25 9.33 -10.04
C TYR A 547 -23.77 9.55 -10.36
N PRO A 548 -23.34 10.78 -10.65
CA PRO A 548 -21.94 11.06 -10.85
C PRO A 548 -21.17 10.79 -9.54
N THR A 549 -20.06 10.07 -9.63
CA THR A 549 -19.18 9.81 -8.49
C THR A 549 -17.72 9.90 -8.91
N PRO A 550 -16.86 10.55 -8.11
CA PRO A 550 -15.43 10.61 -8.40
C PRO A 550 -14.78 9.23 -8.31
N PHE A 551 -15.38 8.28 -7.59
CA PHE A 551 -14.88 6.91 -7.42
C PHE A 551 -15.09 6.01 -8.64
N SER A 552 -15.57 6.53 -9.77
CA SER A 552 -15.75 5.79 -11.03
C SER A 552 -14.51 5.80 -11.93
N THR A 553 -13.46 6.56 -11.61
CA THR A 553 -12.21 6.64 -12.38
C THR A 553 -11.00 6.62 -11.46
N ARG A 554 -9.83 6.15 -11.96
CA ARG A 554 -8.58 6.10 -11.19
C ARG A 554 -8.19 7.47 -10.63
N LYS A 555 -8.12 8.48 -11.49
CA LYS A 555 -7.75 9.84 -11.08
C LYS A 555 -8.78 10.44 -10.13
N GLY A 556 -10.06 10.30 -10.45
CA GLY A 556 -11.14 10.82 -9.61
C GLY A 556 -11.15 10.21 -8.21
N ALA A 557 -10.89 8.90 -8.09
CA ALA A 557 -10.80 8.24 -6.79
C ALA A 557 -9.65 8.78 -5.94
N ALA A 558 -8.45 8.94 -6.52
CA ALA A 558 -7.29 9.51 -5.82
C ALA A 558 -7.55 10.96 -5.36
N ASP A 559 -8.10 11.80 -6.24
CA ASP A 559 -8.46 13.19 -5.91
C ASP A 559 -9.57 13.25 -4.84
N ALA A 560 -10.52 12.31 -4.85
CA ALA A 560 -11.57 12.23 -3.84
C ALA A 560 -11.01 11.86 -2.46
N PHE A 561 -10.13 10.86 -2.39
CA PHE A 561 -9.46 10.51 -1.13
C PHE A 561 -8.62 11.68 -0.59
N ASP A 562 -7.86 12.37 -1.44
CA ASP A 562 -7.07 13.54 -1.03
C ASP A 562 -7.96 14.62 -0.41
N ARG A 563 -9.11 14.95 -1.05
CA ARG A 563 -10.08 15.91 -0.52
C ARG A 563 -10.73 15.44 0.79
N LEU A 564 -11.10 14.17 0.90
CA LEU A 564 -11.71 13.62 2.12
C LEU A 564 -10.72 13.59 3.28
N PHE A 565 -9.46 13.19 3.06
CA PHE A 565 -8.44 13.16 4.12
C PHE A 565 -8.08 14.56 4.58
N LYS A 566 -8.02 15.53 3.66
CA LYS A 566 -7.88 16.95 4.00
C LYS A 566 -9.05 17.46 4.84
N LYS A 567 -10.29 17.12 4.45
CA LYS A 567 -11.51 17.54 5.14
C LYS A 567 -11.56 17.03 6.58
N PHE A 568 -11.13 15.81 6.81
CA PHE A 568 -11.14 15.16 8.12
C PHE A 568 -9.72 15.02 8.71
N ALA A 569 -8.84 16.00 8.45
CA ALA A 569 -7.46 15.96 8.92
C ALA A 569 -7.34 15.84 10.46
N ASN A 570 -8.30 16.37 11.21
CA ASN A 570 -8.31 16.35 12.68
C ASN A 570 -9.01 15.10 13.28
N SER A 571 -9.62 14.24 12.47
CA SER A 571 -10.31 13.03 12.93
C SER A 571 -9.43 11.80 12.76
N VAL A 572 -9.61 10.74 13.53
CA VAL A 572 -9.09 9.42 13.18
C VAL A 572 -9.79 8.92 11.93
N LEU A 573 -9.05 8.49 10.93
CA LEU A 573 -9.58 7.93 9.69
C LEU A 573 -9.43 6.42 9.69
N ILE A 574 -10.49 5.69 9.40
CA ILE A 574 -10.44 4.25 9.11
C ILE A 574 -11.06 4.04 7.72
N VAL A 575 -10.23 3.65 6.77
CA VAL A 575 -10.65 3.44 5.38
C VAL A 575 -10.62 1.96 5.06
N SER A 576 -11.77 1.40 4.71
CA SER A 576 -11.88 0.02 4.20
C SER A 576 -11.67 0.04 2.70
N TYR A 577 -10.71 -0.76 2.19
CA TYR A 577 -10.41 -0.80 0.76
C TYR A 577 -9.78 -2.12 0.33
N SER A 578 -10.02 -2.53 -0.90
CA SER A 578 -9.61 -3.83 -1.42
C SER A 578 -8.23 -3.79 -2.08
N SER A 579 -7.45 -4.87 -1.96
CA SER A 579 -6.09 -4.99 -2.51
C SER A 579 -6.01 -4.89 -4.04
N ASN A 580 -7.10 -5.14 -4.76
CA ASN A 580 -7.17 -5.07 -6.22
C ASN A 580 -7.83 -3.79 -6.75
N SER A 581 -7.97 -2.78 -5.90
CA SER A 581 -8.60 -1.49 -6.23
C SER A 581 -7.57 -0.37 -6.39
N LEU A 582 -7.97 0.73 -7.01
CA LEU A 582 -7.15 1.91 -7.22
C LEU A 582 -7.77 3.13 -6.52
N PRO A 583 -6.98 3.95 -5.80
CA PRO A 583 -5.52 3.93 -5.67
C PRO A 583 -4.96 2.64 -5.09
N THR A 584 -3.69 2.30 -5.42
CA THR A 584 -2.97 1.18 -4.80
C THR A 584 -2.74 1.42 -3.31
N GLN A 585 -2.29 0.38 -2.59
CA GLN A 585 -1.95 0.51 -1.17
C GLN A 585 -0.94 1.64 -0.93
N ASP A 586 0.13 1.69 -1.70
CA ASP A 586 1.18 2.70 -1.54
C ASP A 586 0.69 4.11 -1.89
N GLU A 587 -0.11 4.23 -2.96
CA GLU A 587 -0.74 5.50 -3.33
C GLU A 587 -1.70 5.98 -2.21
N MET A 588 -2.48 5.08 -1.61
CA MET A 588 -3.40 5.42 -0.52
C MET A 588 -2.65 5.90 0.73
N VAL A 589 -1.58 5.20 1.11
CA VAL A 589 -0.70 5.60 2.22
C VAL A 589 -0.08 6.96 1.95
N ALA A 590 0.45 7.19 0.74
CA ALA A 590 1.05 8.47 0.36
C ALA A 590 0.05 9.64 0.40
N ILE A 591 -1.21 9.41 -0.03
CA ILE A 591 -2.27 10.43 0.04
C ILE A 591 -2.61 10.72 1.50
N MET A 592 -2.78 9.70 2.34
CA MET A 592 -3.16 9.85 3.74
C MET A 592 -2.06 10.52 4.57
N ALA A 593 -0.80 10.21 4.31
CA ALA A 593 0.37 10.77 5.00
C ALA A 593 0.55 12.29 4.81
N LYS A 594 -0.11 12.90 3.82
CA LYS A 594 -0.15 14.37 3.69
C LYS A 594 -0.90 15.05 4.83
N TYR A 595 -1.80 14.34 5.50
CA TYR A 595 -2.76 14.90 6.45
C TYR A 595 -2.70 14.22 7.82
N LYS A 596 -2.02 13.07 7.94
CA LYS A 596 -1.93 12.26 9.15
C LYS A 596 -0.48 12.04 9.55
N LYS A 597 -0.23 12.19 10.85
CA LYS A 597 1.11 11.98 11.41
C LYS A 597 1.50 10.49 11.38
N HIS A 598 0.52 9.63 11.58
CA HIS A 598 0.69 8.18 11.58
C HIS A 598 -0.28 7.56 10.59
N VAL A 599 0.22 6.67 9.75
CA VAL A 599 -0.59 5.90 8.79
C VAL A 599 -0.21 4.44 8.91
N GLU A 600 -1.19 3.60 9.20
CA GLU A 600 -1.02 2.15 9.31
C GLU A 600 -1.94 1.42 8.33
N VAL A 601 -1.48 0.28 7.82
CA VAL A 601 -2.27 -0.59 6.97
C VAL A 601 -2.45 -1.92 7.69
N VAL A 602 -3.69 -2.21 8.04
CA VAL A 602 -4.08 -3.43 8.73
C VAL A 602 -4.68 -4.40 7.71
N PRO A 603 -3.98 -5.49 7.33
CA PRO A 603 -4.56 -6.49 6.46
C PRO A 603 -5.63 -7.28 7.21
N VAL A 604 -6.77 -7.51 6.54
CA VAL A 604 -7.86 -8.32 7.07
C VAL A 604 -8.00 -9.57 6.23
N ASP A 605 -7.93 -10.74 6.87
CA ASP A 605 -8.08 -12.04 6.21
C ASP A 605 -9.55 -12.27 5.82
N TYR A 606 -9.94 -11.69 4.69
CA TYR A 606 -11.27 -11.87 4.15
C TYR A 606 -11.23 -12.42 2.72
N LYS A 607 -11.92 -13.56 2.52
CA LYS A 607 -12.05 -14.17 1.20
C LYS A 607 -13.39 -13.79 0.59
N TYR A 608 -13.38 -12.99 -0.45
CA TYR A 608 -14.57 -12.76 -1.26
C TYR A 608 -14.92 -14.02 -2.03
N SER A 609 -16.13 -14.57 -1.83
CA SER A 609 -16.68 -15.60 -2.72
C SER A 609 -17.39 -14.90 -3.89
N PHE A 610 -16.73 -14.78 -5.03
CA PHE A 610 -17.42 -14.49 -6.28
C PHE A 610 -18.16 -15.75 -6.75
N GLY A 611 -19.46 -15.59 -7.00
CA GLY A 611 -20.43 -16.67 -7.22
C GLY A 611 -20.03 -17.75 -8.23
N ASN A 612 -20.72 -18.88 -8.12
CA ASN A 612 -20.64 -20.11 -8.88
C ASN A 612 -20.50 -19.91 -10.40
N GLN A 613 -19.27 -19.79 -10.91
CA GLN A 613 -18.90 -20.17 -12.24
C GLN A 613 -17.95 -21.36 -12.11
N SER A 614 -18.20 -22.42 -12.85
CA SER A 614 -17.46 -23.69 -12.85
C SER A 614 -15.96 -23.55 -13.15
N ASP A 615 -15.54 -22.39 -13.65
CA ASP A 615 -14.14 -22.09 -14.02
C ASP A 615 -13.34 -21.40 -12.89
N ALA A 616 -13.97 -21.11 -11.73
CA ALA A 616 -13.32 -20.45 -10.59
C ALA A 616 -12.38 -21.38 -9.78
N LYS A 617 -12.26 -22.65 -10.14
CA LYS A 617 -11.39 -23.61 -9.42
C LYS A 617 -9.90 -23.49 -9.74
N THR A 618 -9.53 -22.77 -10.79
CA THR A 618 -8.14 -22.71 -11.28
C THR A 618 -7.43 -21.37 -11.03
N HIS A 619 -8.12 -20.28 -10.71
CA HIS A 619 -7.48 -19.01 -10.38
C HIS A 619 -7.90 -18.56 -8.96
N ARG A 620 -7.02 -18.79 -7.99
CA ARG A 620 -7.09 -18.25 -6.62
C ARG A 620 -6.85 -16.74 -6.64
N ASN A 621 -7.83 -15.95 -7.05
CA ASN A 621 -7.85 -14.52 -6.76
C ASN A 621 -8.30 -14.33 -5.31
N SER A 622 -7.39 -14.53 -4.37
CA SER A 622 -7.59 -14.12 -2.99
C SER A 622 -7.45 -12.60 -2.93
N VAL A 623 -8.58 -11.90 -2.99
CA VAL A 623 -8.62 -10.46 -2.75
C VAL A 623 -8.51 -10.25 -1.24
N GLN A 624 -7.55 -9.45 -0.80
CA GLN A 624 -7.38 -9.07 0.60
C GLN A 624 -8.06 -7.73 0.85
N GLU A 625 -8.75 -7.60 1.96
CA GLU A 625 -9.27 -6.33 2.44
C GLU A 625 -8.24 -5.67 3.35
N TYR A 626 -8.13 -4.34 3.27
CA TYR A 626 -7.27 -3.53 4.12
C TYR A 626 -8.10 -2.52 4.91
N LEU A 627 -7.69 -2.27 6.14
CA LEU A 627 -8.10 -1.09 6.90
C LEU A 627 -6.90 -0.13 6.96
N PHE A 628 -6.99 0.98 6.22
CA PHE A 628 -6.02 2.06 6.32
C PHE A 628 -6.42 2.95 7.50
N VAL A 629 -5.51 3.18 8.41
CA VAL A 629 -5.76 3.94 9.63
C VAL A 629 -4.83 5.14 9.69
N GLY A 630 -5.42 6.34 9.69
CA GLY A 630 -4.69 7.60 9.78
C GLY A 630 -5.04 8.35 11.06
N TYR A 631 -4.02 8.73 11.88
CA TYR A 631 -4.23 9.46 13.14
C TYR A 631 -3.09 10.43 13.50
#